data_0309ecde099b410a13f091b0182f6e1f
#
_entry.id   0309ecde099b410a13f091b0182f6e1f
#
_cell.length_a   1.000
_cell.length_b   1.000
_cell.length_c   1.000
_cell.angle_alpha   90.00
_cell.angle_beta   90.00
_cell.angle_gamma   90.00
#
_symmetry.space_group_name_H-M   'P 1'
#
loop_
_entity.id
_entity.type
_entity.pdbx_description
1 polymer ?
#
loop_
_entity_poly.entity_id
_entity_poly.type
_entity_poly.pdbx_seq_one_letter_code
_entity_poly.pdbx_strand_id
1 'polypeptide(L)'
;MYLSWTAGRLDRLHARVDGARAALDAQLVRRSAVSMELATSGLLDPASALLIADAAHAARQVEGEDRAPAESDLSRALRAALDQPEQFEELTASAEGRQLIEELEAAGRRVVMARRFHNDAVRAARALRAKRHVRYLRLAGHAPPPATFECDDAPPECLAREL
;
A
#
# COMPACT_ATOMS: atom_id res chain seq x y z
N MET A 1 29.28 -26.79 4.78
CA MET A 1 27.87 -27.09 4.43
C MET A 1 26.84 -26.19 5.13
N TYR A 2 26.85 -26.07 6.47
CA TYR A 2 25.83 -25.28 7.20
C TYR A 2 25.87 -23.77 6.87
N LEU A 3 27.05 -23.20 6.67
CA LEU A 3 27.23 -21.77 6.35
C LEU A 3 26.72 -21.40 4.96
N SER A 4 27.00 -22.23 3.96
CA SER A 4 26.51 -22.01 2.59
C SER A 4 24.98 -22.16 2.51
N TRP A 5 24.39 -23.07 3.26
CA TRP A 5 22.97 -23.24 3.37
C TRP A 5 22.29 -21.99 4.01
N THR A 6 22.90 -21.44 5.07
CA THR A 6 22.38 -20.24 5.75
C THR A 6 22.51 -19.00 4.88
N ALA A 7 23.62 -18.83 4.16
CA ALA A 7 23.80 -17.75 3.20
C ALA A 7 22.75 -17.81 2.08
N GLY A 8 22.57 -18.97 1.45
CA GLY A 8 21.54 -19.13 0.43
C GLY A 8 20.11 -18.96 0.92
N ARG A 9 19.84 -19.23 2.22
CA ARG A 9 18.54 -18.91 2.83
C ARG A 9 18.35 -17.42 3.04
N LEU A 10 19.40 -16.69 3.39
CA LEU A 10 19.38 -15.24 3.56
C LEU A 10 19.15 -14.55 2.20
N ASP A 11 19.83 -15.00 1.15
CA ASP A 11 19.65 -14.47 -0.20
C ASP A 11 18.21 -14.66 -0.70
N ARG A 12 17.62 -15.84 -0.46
CA ARG A 12 16.20 -16.07 -0.79
C ARG A 12 15.24 -15.17 -0.02
N LEU A 13 15.54 -14.87 1.23
CA LEU A 13 14.72 -13.94 2.03
C LEU A 13 14.86 -12.49 1.55
N HIS A 14 16.05 -12.07 1.15
CA HIS A 14 16.25 -10.75 0.54
C HIS A 14 15.48 -10.64 -0.78
N ALA A 15 15.64 -11.61 -1.68
CA ALA A 15 14.87 -11.63 -2.93
C ALA A 15 13.35 -11.64 -2.69
N ARG A 16 12.87 -12.31 -1.63
CA ARG A 16 11.46 -12.29 -1.24
C ARG A 16 11.02 -10.90 -0.74
N VAL A 17 11.86 -10.22 0.04
CA VAL A 17 11.57 -8.84 0.50
C VAL A 17 11.50 -7.90 -0.70
N ASP A 18 12.45 -7.99 -1.63
CA ASP A 18 12.50 -7.13 -2.82
C ASP A 18 11.28 -7.38 -3.73
N GLY A 19 10.92 -8.64 -3.96
CA GLY A 19 9.74 -9.00 -4.72
C GLY A 19 8.43 -8.53 -4.07
N ALA A 20 8.32 -8.68 -2.74
CA ALA A 20 7.15 -8.21 -1.99
C ALA A 20 7.07 -6.68 -1.96
N ARG A 21 8.22 -5.98 -1.94
CA ARG A 21 8.26 -4.51 -2.06
C ARG A 21 7.78 -4.05 -3.42
N ALA A 22 8.28 -4.65 -4.50
CA ALA A 22 7.85 -4.33 -5.86
C ALA A 22 6.35 -4.59 -6.06
N ALA A 23 5.82 -5.69 -5.50
CA ALA A 23 4.39 -5.99 -5.53
C ALA A 23 3.56 -4.93 -4.77
N LEU A 24 4.02 -4.50 -3.59
CA LEU A 24 3.37 -3.43 -2.83
C LEU A 24 3.36 -2.12 -3.63
N ASP A 25 4.51 -1.72 -4.18
CA ASP A 25 4.64 -0.50 -4.98
C ASP A 25 3.67 -0.50 -6.18
N ALA A 26 3.52 -1.64 -6.86
CA ALA A 26 2.56 -1.77 -7.97
C ALA A 26 1.10 -1.57 -7.50
N GLN A 27 0.72 -2.10 -6.32
CA GLN A 27 -0.64 -1.91 -5.79
C GLN A 27 -0.89 -0.47 -5.32
N LEU A 28 0.10 0.21 -4.74
CA LEU A 28 0.01 1.62 -4.37
C LEU A 28 -0.19 2.51 -5.60
N VAL A 29 0.57 2.27 -6.67
CA VAL A 29 0.39 2.97 -7.95
C VAL A 29 -1.00 2.72 -8.53
N ARG A 30 -1.49 1.47 -8.50
CA ARG A 30 -2.84 1.16 -9.00
C ARG A 30 -3.91 1.88 -8.18
N ARG A 31 -3.81 1.90 -6.84
CA ARG A 31 -4.76 2.62 -5.98
C ARG A 31 -4.80 4.11 -6.32
N SER A 32 -3.64 4.75 -6.43
CA SER A 32 -3.55 6.17 -6.80
C SER A 32 -4.13 6.44 -8.19
N ALA A 33 -3.96 5.52 -9.16
CA ALA A 33 -4.54 5.67 -10.50
C ALA A 33 -6.07 5.63 -10.46
N VAL A 34 -6.66 4.66 -9.78
CA VAL A 34 -8.13 4.55 -9.64
C VAL A 34 -8.69 5.74 -8.86
N SER A 35 -7.99 6.21 -7.82
CA SER A 35 -8.38 7.43 -7.08
C SER A 35 -8.39 8.66 -7.99
N MET A 36 -7.43 8.76 -8.90
CA MET A 36 -7.39 9.86 -9.87
C MET A 36 -8.52 9.73 -10.92
N GLU A 37 -8.83 8.53 -11.39
CA GLU A 37 -9.97 8.28 -12.28
C GLU A 37 -11.28 8.72 -11.62
N LEU A 38 -11.50 8.37 -10.35
CA LEU A 38 -12.64 8.81 -9.56
C LEU A 38 -12.69 10.33 -9.44
N ALA A 39 -11.59 10.98 -9.11
CA ALA A 39 -11.51 12.42 -8.95
C ALA A 39 -11.80 13.18 -10.27
N THR A 40 -11.47 12.60 -11.41
CA THR A 40 -11.65 13.24 -12.73
C THR A 40 -12.93 12.81 -13.45
N SER A 41 -13.72 11.90 -12.88
CA SER A 41 -14.97 11.39 -13.49
C SER A 41 -16.07 12.44 -13.62
N GLY A 42 -16.01 13.52 -12.82
CA GLY A 42 -17.10 14.52 -12.74
C GLY A 42 -18.29 14.06 -11.89
N LEU A 43 -18.19 12.92 -11.21
CA LEU A 43 -19.26 12.36 -10.36
C LEU A 43 -19.18 12.83 -8.91
N LEU A 44 -18.08 13.46 -8.52
CA LEU A 44 -17.87 14.02 -7.16
C LEU A 44 -18.10 15.54 -7.19
N ASP A 45 -18.43 16.10 -6.03
CA ASP A 45 -18.38 17.54 -5.86
C ASP A 45 -16.95 18.07 -6.10
N PRO A 46 -16.79 19.32 -6.54
CA PRO A 46 -15.48 19.87 -6.92
C PRO A 46 -14.46 19.88 -5.78
N ALA A 47 -14.88 20.03 -4.52
CA ALA A 47 -13.96 20.06 -3.38
C ALA A 47 -13.42 18.66 -3.07
N SER A 48 -14.29 17.66 -3.04
CA SER A 48 -13.91 16.24 -2.88
C SER A 48 -13.03 15.75 -4.04
N ALA A 49 -13.37 16.12 -5.27
CA ALA A 49 -12.58 15.79 -6.46
C ALA A 49 -11.15 16.35 -6.36
N LEU A 50 -11.02 17.63 -6.01
CA LEU A 50 -9.71 18.26 -5.84
C LEU A 50 -8.91 17.64 -4.70
N LEU A 51 -9.55 17.37 -3.55
CA LEU A 51 -8.91 16.75 -2.40
C LEU A 51 -8.30 15.38 -2.74
N ILE A 52 -9.08 14.52 -3.42
CA ILE A 52 -8.61 13.20 -3.84
C ILE A 52 -7.52 13.32 -4.91
N ALA A 53 -7.70 14.20 -5.90
CA ALA A 53 -6.72 14.38 -6.97
C ALA A 53 -5.35 14.82 -6.42
N ASP A 54 -5.34 15.77 -5.50
CA ASP A 54 -4.12 16.31 -4.88
C ASP A 54 -3.40 15.22 -4.07
N ALA A 55 -4.12 14.49 -3.23
CA ALA A 55 -3.59 13.39 -2.43
C ALA A 55 -3.07 12.22 -3.30
N ALA A 56 -3.80 11.85 -4.35
CA ALA A 56 -3.39 10.80 -5.28
C ALA A 56 -2.15 11.19 -6.09
N HIS A 57 -2.07 12.46 -6.49
CA HIS A 57 -0.90 13.00 -7.16
C HIS A 57 0.33 12.99 -6.23
N ALA A 58 0.19 13.51 -5.01
CA ALA A 58 1.26 13.50 -4.01
C ALA A 58 1.77 12.08 -3.73
N ALA A 59 0.88 11.11 -3.52
CA ALA A 59 1.23 9.71 -3.28
C ALA A 59 2.06 9.08 -4.42
N ARG A 60 1.90 9.55 -5.66
CA ARG A 60 2.67 9.09 -6.83
C ARG A 60 4.02 9.76 -6.99
N GLN A 61 4.19 10.98 -6.46
CA GLN A 61 5.39 11.78 -6.64
C GLN A 61 6.48 11.46 -5.62
N VAL A 62 6.10 10.98 -4.44
CA VAL A 62 7.04 10.74 -3.34
C VAL A 62 7.52 9.30 -3.32
N GLU A 63 8.80 9.15 -2.94
CA GLU A 63 9.46 7.85 -2.78
C GLU A 63 10.10 7.76 -1.38
N GLY A 64 10.61 6.57 -1.05
CA GLY A 64 11.34 6.37 0.20
C GLY A 64 10.47 6.48 1.45
N GLU A 65 10.95 7.20 2.45
CA GLU A 65 10.29 7.31 3.76
C GLU A 65 9.03 8.17 3.74
N ASP A 66 8.96 9.15 2.84
CA ASP A 66 7.81 10.05 2.71
C ASP A 66 6.60 9.42 2.02
N ARG A 67 6.77 8.23 1.44
CA ARG A 67 5.69 7.56 0.73
C ARG A 67 4.58 7.06 1.66
N ALA A 68 4.92 6.53 2.81
CA ALA A 68 3.92 6.02 3.76
C ALA A 68 3.01 7.13 4.33
N PRO A 69 3.51 8.32 4.71
CA PRO A 69 2.68 9.47 5.01
C PRO A 69 1.76 9.88 3.86
N ALA A 70 2.27 9.99 2.63
CA ALA A 70 1.47 10.40 1.47
C ALA A 70 0.36 9.39 1.14
N GLU A 71 0.61 8.09 1.28
CA GLU A 71 -0.41 7.05 1.12
C GLU A 71 -1.47 7.10 2.24
N SER A 72 -1.07 7.48 3.45
CA SER A 72 -2.00 7.72 4.57
C SER A 72 -2.87 8.96 4.32
N ASP A 73 -2.31 10.00 3.71
CA ASP A 73 -3.05 11.21 3.31
C ASP A 73 -4.10 10.88 2.25
N LEU A 74 -3.76 10.05 1.26
CA LEU A 74 -4.72 9.57 0.26
C LEU A 74 -5.86 8.78 0.92
N SER A 75 -5.57 7.93 1.89
CA SER A 75 -6.61 7.19 2.63
C SER A 75 -7.55 8.13 3.39
N ARG A 76 -7.01 9.18 4.00
CA ARG A 76 -7.81 10.21 4.69
C ARG A 76 -8.67 11.02 3.72
N ALA A 77 -8.11 11.40 2.57
CA ALA A 77 -8.85 12.13 1.54
C ALA A 77 -10.03 11.31 1.00
N LEU A 78 -9.80 10.01 0.72
CA LEU A 78 -10.86 9.09 0.27
C LEU A 78 -11.98 8.95 1.33
N ARG A 79 -11.63 8.79 2.62
CA ARG A 79 -12.63 8.74 3.68
C ARG A 79 -13.41 10.05 3.81
N ALA A 80 -12.73 11.19 3.80
CA ALA A 80 -13.36 12.48 3.91
C ALA A 80 -14.38 12.75 2.78
N ALA A 81 -14.09 12.26 1.57
CA ALA A 81 -14.98 12.42 0.43
C ALA A 81 -16.11 11.38 0.40
N LEU A 82 -15.83 10.11 0.67
CA LEU A 82 -16.79 9.03 0.45
C LEU A 82 -17.65 8.68 1.66
N ASP A 83 -17.25 9.05 2.89
CA ASP A 83 -18.04 8.80 4.10
C ASP A 83 -19.17 9.81 4.27
N GLN A 84 -19.46 10.64 3.27
CA GLN A 84 -20.63 11.51 3.18
C GLN A 84 -21.77 10.74 2.50
N PRO A 85 -22.87 10.40 3.23
CA PRO A 85 -23.89 9.50 2.69
C PRO A 85 -24.55 10.00 1.41
N GLU A 86 -24.86 11.29 1.36
CA GLU A 86 -25.52 11.91 0.21
C GLU A 86 -24.64 11.80 -1.06
N GLN A 87 -23.37 12.13 -0.94
CA GLN A 87 -22.43 12.05 -2.05
C GLN A 87 -22.19 10.60 -2.50
N PHE A 88 -22.13 9.67 -1.56
CA PHE A 88 -21.97 8.27 -1.88
C PHE A 88 -23.19 7.69 -2.61
N GLU A 89 -24.40 8.08 -2.20
CA GLU A 89 -25.64 7.71 -2.89
C GLU A 89 -25.70 8.28 -4.31
N GLU A 90 -25.36 9.55 -4.50
CA GLU A 90 -25.30 10.19 -5.82
C GLU A 90 -24.27 9.48 -6.74
N LEU A 91 -23.08 9.21 -6.22
CA LEU A 91 -22.01 8.53 -6.91
C LEU A 91 -22.45 7.12 -7.37
N THR A 92 -23.05 6.36 -6.47
CA THR A 92 -23.47 4.97 -6.74
C THR A 92 -24.79 4.86 -7.50
N ALA A 93 -25.51 5.96 -7.72
CA ALA A 93 -26.69 5.98 -8.57
C ALA A 93 -26.35 5.66 -10.03
N SER A 94 -25.18 6.05 -10.52
CA SER A 94 -24.72 5.76 -11.87
C SER A 94 -24.01 4.40 -11.96
N ALA A 95 -24.05 3.77 -13.14
CA ALA A 95 -23.30 2.54 -13.40
C ALA A 95 -21.79 2.77 -13.36
N GLU A 96 -21.34 3.89 -13.89
CA GLU A 96 -19.93 4.30 -13.89
C GLU A 96 -19.40 4.52 -12.47
N GLY A 97 -20.16 5.22 -11.63
CA GLY A 97 -19.77 5.45 -10.24
C GLY A 97 -19.67 4.16 -9.44
N ARG A 98 -20.62 3.22 -9.61
CA ARG A 98 -20.52 1.89 -8.98
C ARG A 98 -19.27 1.15 -9.43
N GLN A 99 -18.94 1.15 -10.70
CA GLN A 99 -17.74 0.50 -11.23
C GLN A 99 -16.47 1.11 -10.63
N LEU A 100 -16.37 2.43 -10.56
CA LEU A 100 -15.21 3.11 -9.95
C LEU A 100 -15.05 2.79 -8.46
N ILE A 101 -16.16 2.69 -7.73
CA ILE A 101 -16.15 2.29 -6.32
C ILE A 101 -15.68 0.84 -6.16
N GLU A 102 -16.18 -0.08 -6.96
CA GLU A 102 -15.74 -1.49 -6.95
C GLU A 102 -14.24 -1.62 -7.26
N GLU A 103 -13.74 -0.87 -8.25
CA GLU A 103 -12.30 -0.85 -8.58
C GLU A 103 -11.46 -0.26 -7.46
N LEU A 104 -11.91 0.82 -6.83
CA LEU A 104 -11.23 1.47 -5.70
C LEU A 104 -11.14 0.52 -4.50
N GLU A 105 -12.25 -0.14 -4.17
CA GLU A 105 -12.31 -1.12 -3.09
C GLU A 105 -11.37 -2.30 -3.36
N ALA A 106 -11.39 -2.84 -4.57
CA ALA A 106 -10.49 -3.93 -4.96
C ALA A 106 -9.02 -3.51 -4.89
N ALA A 107 -8.68 -2.28 -5.31
CA ALA A 107 -7.34 -1.73 -5.22
C ALA A 107 -6.92 -1.57 -3.75
N GLY A 108 -7.79 -1.05 -2.89
CA GLY A 108 -7.55 -0.91 -1.45
C GLY A 108 -7.27 -2.26 -0.78
N ARG A 109 -8.09 -3.28 -1.01
CA ARG A 109 -7.87 -4.64 -0.49
C ARG A 109 -6.52 -5.22 -0.93
N ARG A 110 -6.12 -5.00 -2.19
CA ARG A 110 -4.82 -5.47 -2.69
C ARG A 110 -3.65 -4.77 -2.00
N VAL A 111 -3.75 -3.47 -1.72
CA VAL A 111 -2.74 -2.73 -0.95
C VAL A 111 -2.59 -3.32 0.45
N VAL A 112 -3.68 -3.55 1.18
CA VAL A 112 -3.65 -4.17 2.52
C VAL A 112 -2.93 -5.52 2.49
N MET A 113 -3.28 -6.38 1.52
CA MET A 113 -2.65 -7.70 1.36
C MET A 113 -1.16 -7.58 1.03
N ALA A 114 -0.80 -6.75 0.06
CA ALA A 114 0.59 -6.57 -0.37
C ALA A 114 1.46 -6.00 0.76
N ARG A 115 0.93 -5.05 1.55
CA ARG A 115 1.60 -4.49 2.73
C ARG A 115 1.84 -5.57 3.80
N ARG A 116 0.84 -6.41 4.09
CA ARG A 116 0.99 -7.53 5.04
C ARG A 116 2.08 -8.50 4.58
N PHE A 117 2.06 -8.91 3.30
CA PHE A 117 3.08 -9.81 2.74
C PHE A 117 4.48 -9.20 2.78
N HIS A 118 4.62 -7.90 2.46
CA HIS A 118 5.90 -7.20 2.54
C HIS A 118 6.41 -7.18 4.00
N ASN A 119 5.56 -6.78 4.95
CA ASN A 119 5.95 -6.69 6.35
C ASN A 119 6.29 -8.07 6.94
N ASP A 120 5.61 -9.14 6.53
CA ASP A 120 5.93 -10.51 6.92
C ASP A 120 7.30 -10.96 6.37
N ALA A 121 7.60 -10.65 5.12
CA ALA A 121 8.90 -10.93 4.50
C ALA A 121 10.03 -10.18 5.24
N VAL A 122 9.81 -8.90 5.58
CA VAL A 122 10.75 -8.09 6.36
C VAL A 122 10.98 -8.69 7.74
N ARG A 123 9.91 -9.08 8.46
CA ARG A 123 10.02 -9.71 9.78
C ARG A 123 10.83 -11.01 9.73
N ALA A 124 10.55 -11.85 8.72
CA ALA A 124 11.29 -13.10 8.51
C ALA A 124 12.78 -12.86 8.22
N ALA A 125 13.11 -11.88 7.40
CA ALA A 125 14.49 -11.50 7.08
C ALA A 125 15.22 -10.96 8.34
N ARG A 126 14.58 -10.08 9.10
CA ARG A 126 15.13 -9.55 10.36
C ARG A 126 15.35 -10.65 11.40
N ALA A 127 14.40 -11.58 11.55
CA ALA A 127 14.52 -12.69 12.49
C ALA A 127 15.71 -13.62 12.15
N LEU A 128 15.97 -13.87 10.86
CA LEU A 128 17.15 -14.66 10.47
C LEU A 128 18.45 -13.89 10.71
N ARG A 129 18.49 -12.58 10.38
CA ARG A 129 19.67 -11.72 10.63
C ARG A 129 20.01 -11.60 12.12
N ALA A 130 19.02 -11.66 13.00
CA ALA A 130 19.21 -11.59 14.46
C ALA A 130 19.87 -12.84 15.04
N LYS A 131 19.90 -13.97 14.33
CA LYS A 131 20.53 -15.21 14.82
C LYS A 131 22.02 -15.02 15.06
N ARG A 132 22.52 -15.53 16.21
CA ARG A 132 23.92 -15.33 16.66
C ARG A 132 24.96 -15.70 15.60
N HIS A 133 24.81 -16.84 14.92
CA HIS A 133 25.73 -17.29 13.88
C HIS A 133 25.73 -16.41 12.62
N VAL A 134 24.56 -15.86 12.22
CA VAL A 134 24.47 -14.93 11.09
C VAL A 134 25.16 -13.62 11.41
N ARG A 135 24.97 -13.13 12.63
CA ARG A 135 25.55 -11.88 13.13
C ARG A 135 27.07 -12.01 13.36
N TYR A 136 27.52 -13.09 13.98
CA TYR A 136 28.94 -13.33 14.27
C TYR A 136 29.77 -13.51 13.00
N LEU A 137 29.25 -14.24 12.02
CA LEU A 137 29.93 -14.51 10.75
C LEU A 137 29.66 -13.44 9.69
N ARG A 138 28.95 -12.35 10.01
CA ARG A 138 28.59 -11.25 9.10
C ARG A 138 27.99 -11.71 7.78
N LEU A 139 27.22 -12.80 7.78
CA LEU A 139 26.62 -13.38 6.56
C LEU A 139 25.64 -12.46 5.86
N ALA A 140 25.09 -11.47 6.55
CA ALA A 140 24.18 -10.46 5.99
C ALA A 140 24.91 -9.27 5.32
N GLY A 141 26.25 -9.26 5.28
CA GLY A 141 27.03 -8.15 4.75
C GLY A 141 26.80 -6.85 5.51
N HIS A 142 26.99 -5.72 4.82
CA HIS A 142 26.83 -4.36 5.36
C HIS A 142 25.49 -3.71 4.98
N ALA A 143 24.62 -4.42 4.24
CA ALA A 143 23.32 -3.89 3.83
C ALA A 143 22.46 -3.55 5.07
N PRO A 144 21.78 -2.40 5.09
CA PRO A 144 20.88 -2.04 6.18
C PRO A 144 19.75 -3.08 6.30
N PRO A 145 19.20 -3.28 7.52
CA PRO A 145 18.05 -4.17 7.68
C PRO A 145 16.84 -3.62 6.92
N PRO A 146 16.07 -4.49 6.25
CA PRO A 146 14.88 -4.05 5.55
C PRO A 146 13.87 -3.44 6.52
N ALA A 147 13.16 -2.38 6.08
CA ALA A 147 12.15 -1.68 6.87
C ALA A 147 10.73 -2.16 6.51
N THR A 148 9.85 -2.18 7.49
CA THR A 148 8.41 -2.36 7.29
C THR A 148 7.80 -1.12 6.65
N PHE A 149 6.69 -1.30 5.95
CA PHE A 149 5.91 -0.21 5.40
C PHE A 149 4.64 -0.04 6.24
N GLU A 150 4.54 1.10 6.94
CA GLU A 150 3.42 1.38 7.82
C GLU A 150 2.68 2.62 7.30
N CYS A 151 1.47 2.41 6.78
CA CYS A 151 0.57 3.47 6.36
C CYS A 151 -0.84 3.18 6.89
N ASP A 152 -1.64 4.23 6.98
CA ASP A 152 -3.09 4.10 7.19
C ASP A 152 -3.72 3.59 5.90
N ASP A 153 -4.18 2.35 5.91
CA ASP A 153 -4.85 1.69 4.79
C ASP A 153 -6.32 1.33 5.13
N ALA A 154 -6.88 1.95 6.18
CA ALA A 154 -8.27 1.78 6.53
C ALA A 154 -9.19 2.28 5.40
N PRO A 155 -10.12 1.44 4.91
CA PRO A 155 -11.07 1.85 3.88
C PRO A 155 -12.07 2.89 4.42
N PRO A 156 -12.75 3.65 3.55
CA PRO A 156 -13.95 4.39 3.90
C PRO A 156 -14.99 3.49 4.57
N GLU A 157 -15.74 4.03 5.53
CA GLU A 157 -16.74 3.25 6.29
C GLU A 157 -17.86 2.71 5.38
N CYS A 158 -18.22 3.46 4.35
CA CYS A 158 -19.20 3.05 3.35
C CYS A 158 -18.76 1.77 2.59
N LEU A 159 -17.45 1.56 2.39
CA LEU A 159 -16.89 0.38 1.73
C LEU A 159 -16.61 -0.78 2.70
N ALA A 160 -16.53 -0.50 4.00
CA ALA A 160 -16.28 -1.53 5.02
C ALA A 160 -17.52 -2.35 5.39
N ARG A 161 -18.72 -1.87 5.04
CA ARG A 161 -20.01 -2.50 5.43
C ARG A 161 -20.41 -3.70 4.57
N GLU A 162 -19.74 -3.93 3.44
CA GLU A 162 -20.05 -5.04 2.54
C GLU A 162 -19.12 -6.27 2.71
N LEU A 163 -18.32 -6.28 3.77
CA LEU A 163 -17.47 -7.38 4.20
C LEU A 163 -18.03 -8.10 5.42
#